data_cae8e737bb4fa18524786a3c55b68002
#
_entry.id   cae8e737bb4fa18524786a3c55b68002
#
_cell.length_a   1.000
_cell.length_b   1.000
_cell.length_c   1.000
_cell.angle_alpha   90.00
_cell.angle_beta   90.00
_cell.angle_gamma   90.00
#
_symmetry.space_group_name_H-M   'P 1'
#
loop_
_entity.id
_entity.type
_entity.pdbx_description
1 polymer ?
#
loop_
_entity_poly.entity_id
_entity_poly.type
_entity_poly.pdbx_seq_one_letter_code
_entity_poly.pdbx_strand_id
1 'polypeptide(L)'
;MRADKKKFSTRLMAALMAGTLAAGMMGMNVSAAGVHSGNPITTIPVTKNVLTDGNTMAPNTTFEFEVAVADAGTFNDGNKDQVVYEGIAGGLTAETGAAFTPGGKGSAAETYTAEGSLKTDAAVFKRPGVYHYTVTEKANNYEGVTTDTTSYDVYVYVYNRTDG
;
A
#
# COMPACT_ATOMS: atom_id res chain seq x y z
N MET A 1 10.95 40.59 29.45
CA MET A 1 11.47 39.75 28.37
C MET A 1 10.59 38.51 28.27
N ARG A 2 9.60 38.53 27.39
CA ARG A 2 8.64 37.45 27.20
C ARG A 2 9.19 36.50 26.11
N ALA A 3 9.47 35.26 26.50
CA ALA A 3 9.81 34.21 25.55
C ALA A 3 8.56 33.72 24.82
N ASP A 4 8.43 34.09 23.57
CA ASP A 4 7.43 33.54 22.67
C ASP A 4 7.71 32.05 22.46
N LYS A 5 6.87 31.23 23.07
CA LYS A 5 6.82 29.79 22.76
C LYS A 5 6.19 29.65 21.38
N LYS A 6 7.03 29.56 20.34
CA LYS A 6 6.58 29.12 19.01
C LYS A 6 5.99 27.72 19.15
N LYS A 7 4.68 27.60 19.02
CA LYS A 7 4.00 26.33 18.86
C LYS A 7 4.36 25.77 17.51
N PHE A 8 5.29 24.82 17.47
CA PHE A 8 5.51 24.01 16.28
C PHE A 8 4.30 23.11 16.08
N SER A 9 3.46 23.45 15.13
CA SER A 9 2.40 22.55 14.64
C SER A 9 3.07 21.52 13.73
N THR A 10 3.39 20.35 14.27
CA THR A 10 3.94 19.24 13.51
C THR A 10 2.80 18.57 12.77
N ARG A 11 2.60 18.92 11.50
CA ARG A 11 1.77 18.14 10.60
C ARG A 11 2.68 17.18 9.85
N LEU A 12 2.49 15.90 10.08
CA LEU A 12 3.21 14.84 9.39
C LEU A 12 2.53 14.52 8.06
N MET A 13 3.33 14.37 7.02
CA MET A 13 2.90 13.88 5.70
C MET A 13 3.49 12.49 5.49
N ALA A 14 2.66 11.57 5.04
CA ALA A 14 3.09 10.27 4.59
C ALA A 14 3.14 10.24 3.06
N ALA A 15 4.27 9.85 2.50
CA ALA A 15 4.43 9.55 1.08
C ALA A 15 4.90 8.10 0.94
N LEU A 16 4.32 7.36 0.02
CA LEU A 16 4.63 5.97 -0.22
C LEU A 16 5.52 5.82 -1.45
N MET A 17 6.59 5.05 -1.30
CA MET A 17 7.29 4.47 -2.44
C MET A 17 7.14 2.95 -2.38
N ALA A 18 6.52 2.37 -3.40
CA ALA A 18 6.50 0.94 -3.60
C ALA A 18 7.62 0.54 -4.54
N GLY A 19 8.47 -0.36 -4.11
CA GLY A 19 9.43 -1.02 -4.98
C GLY A 19 8.69 -1.90 -5.99
N THR A 20 8.96 -1.72 -7.28
CA THR A 20 8.49 -2.63 -8.33
C THR A 20 9.22 -3.96 -8.18
N LEU A 21 8.54 -4.98 -7.68
CA LEU A 21 8.97 -6.36 -7.88
C LEU A 21 8.33 -6.89 -9.16
N ALA A 22 9.14 -6.95 -10.19
CA ALA A 22 8.82 -7.72 -11.37
C ALA A 22 9.22 -9.17 -11.10
N ALA A 23 8.27 -10.03 -10.83
CA ALA A 23 8.40 -11.45 -11.14
C ALA A 23 7.11 -12.21 -10.80
N GLY A 24 6.47 -12.72 -11.80
CA GLY A 24 5.69 -13.96 -11.70
C GLY A 24 4.23 -13.79 -11.32
N MET A 25 3.40 -13.87 -12.33
CA MET A 25 2.04 -14.40 -12.36
C MET A 25 1.18 -14.22 -11.09
N MET A 26 0.50 -13.14 -11.03
CA MET A 26 -0.49 -12.57 -10.11
C MET A 26 0.09 -11.35 -9.38
N GLY A 27 0.39 -10.29 -10.14
CA GLY A 27 0.98 -9.09 -9.58
C GLY A 27 -0.03 -8.26 -8.80
N MET A 28 0.22 -8.04 -7.54
CA MET A 28 -0.31 -6.91 -6.81
C MET A 28 0.56 -5.69 -7.18
N ASN A 29 0.01 -4.77 -7.97
CA ASN A 29 0.70 -3.51 -8.23
C ASN A 29 0.26 -2.50 -7.18
N VAL A 30 1.15 -2.20 -6.26
CA VAL A 30 1.01 -1.03 -5.39
C VAL A 30 1.60 0.14 -6.16
N SER A 31 0.78 0.98 -6.74
CA SER A 31 1.23 2.18 -7.42
C SER A 31 1.51 3.27 -6.39
N ALA A 32 2.78 3.49 -6.12
CA ALA A 32 3.20 4.72 -5.47
C ALA A 32 3.20 5.82 -6.51
N ALA A 33 2.21 6.68 -6.47
CA ALA A 33 2.34 7.97 -7.14
C ALA A 33 3.49 8.70 -6.45
N GLY A 34 4.66 8.67 -7.10
CA GLY A 34 5.84 9.34 -6.61
C GLY A 34 5.56 10.82 -6.39
N VAL A 35 6.26 11.36 -5.43
CA VAL A 35 6.61 12.77 -5.28
C VAL A 35 5.72 13.60 -4.37
N HIS A 36 6.35 14.13 -3.36
CA HIS A 36 6.19 15.46 -2.73
C HIS A 36 5.02 16.33 -3.25
N SER A 37 3.80 15.79 -3.31
CA SER A 37 2.62 16.62 -3.37
C SER A 37 2.44 17.21 -1.98
N GLY A 38 2.25 18.50 -1.85
CA GLY A 38 2.09 19.19 -0.56
C GLY A 38 0.90 18.70 0.28
N ASN A 39 0.23 17.64 -0.11
CA ASN A 39 -0.89 17.03 0.60
C ASN A 39 -0.49 15.65 1.13
N PRO A 40 -0.90 15.32 2.37
CA PRO A 40 -0.72 13.96 2.91
C PRO A 40 -1.45 12.92 2.04
N ILE A 41 -0.77 11.82 1.77
CA ILE A 41 -1.42 10.65 1.17
C ILE A 41 -2.16 9.94 2.30
N THR A 42 -3.47 9.87 2.19
CA THR A 42 -4.32 9.19 3.18
C THR A 42 -4.82 7.84 2.68
N THR A 43 -4.96 7.68 1.37
CA THR A 43 -5.42 6.45 0.71
C THR A 43 -4.47 6.06 -0.41
N ILE A 44 -4.14 4.79 -0.47
CA ILE A 44 -3.20 4.22 -1.42
C ILE A 44 -3.93 3.13 -2.20
N PRO A 45 -4.11 3.27 -3.52
CA PRO A 45 -4.75 2.24 -4.32
C PRO A 45 -3.85 1.00 -4.42
N VAL A 46 -4.48 -0.16 -4.34
CA VAL A 46 -3.87 -1.47 -4.56
C VAL A 46 -4.58 -2.11 -5.73
N THR A 47 -3.87 -2.34 -6.83
CA THR A 47 -4.43 -2.99 -8.01
C THR A 47 -4.26 -4.50 -7.89
N LYS A 48 -5.35 -5.24 -7.92
CA LYS A 48 -5.38 -6.71 -7.99
C LYS A 48 -5.68 -7.14 -9.41
N ASN A 49 -4.84 -8.02 -9.95
CA ASN A 49 -5.08 -8.70 -11.21
C ASN A 49 -5.41 -10.18 -10.95
N VAL A 50 -6.45 -10.67 -11.59
CA VAL A 50 -6.80 -12.09 -11.65
C VAL A 50 -6.57 -12.57 -13.06
N LEU A 51 -5.69 -13.55 -13.22
CA LEU A 51 -5.39 -14.19 -14.49
C LEU A 51 -6.26 -15.42 -14.68
N THR A 52 -6.75 -15.63 -15.89
CA THR A 52 -7.56 -16.77 -16.27
C THR A 52 -7.06 -17.40 -17.57
N ASP A 53 -7.72 -18.44 -18.02
CA ASP A 53 -7.51 -19.11 -19.32
C ASP A 53 -8.13 -18.36 -20.52
N GLY A 54 -8.69 -17.18 -20.30
CA GLY A 54 -9.40 -16.40 -21.31
C GLY A 54 -10.85 -16.89 -21.60
N ASN A 55 -11.25 -18.03 -21.03
CA ASN A 55 -12.61 -18.59 -21.17
C ASN A 55 -13.41 -18.52 -19.87
N THR A 56 -12.74 -18.22 -18.77
CA THR A 56 -13.34 -18.11 -17.44
C THR A 56 -13.72 -16.67 -17.13
N MET A 57 -14.89 -16.47 -16.56
CA MET A 57 -15.36 -15.16 -16.10
C MET A 57 -14.65 -14.75 -14.80
N ALA A 58 -14.68 -13.46 -14.49
CA ALA A 58 -14.19 -12.97 -13.19
C ALA A 58 -14.88 -13.72 -12.04
N PRO A 59 -14.16 -14.02 -10.96
CA PRO A 59 -14.77 -14.60 -9.76
C PRO A 59 -15.72 -13.60 -9.10
N ASN A 60 -16.74 -14.09 -8.42
CA ASN A 60 -17.63 -13.25 -7.61
C ASN A 60 -17.11 -13.22 -6.17
N THR A 61 -16.04 -12.48 -5.94
CA THR A 61 -15.38 -12.44 -4.65
C THR A 61 -14.62 -11.13 -4.44
N THR A 62 -14.24 -10.87 -3.20
CA THR A 62 -13.37 -9.76 -2.82
C THR A 62 -12.05 -10.31 -2.31
N PHE A 63 -10.95 -9.79 -2.83
CA PHE A 63 -9.61 -10.09 -2.33
C PHE A 63 -9.25 -9.08 -1.26
N GLU A 64 -9.13 -9.56 -0.03
CA GLU A 64 -8.76 -8.78 1.14
C GLU A 64 -7.26 -8.72 1.30
N PHE A 65 -6.77 -7.63 1.90
CA PHE A 65 -5.36 -7.43 2.19
C PHE A 65 -5.11 -7.40 3.70
N GLU A 66 -3.93 -7.81 4.10
CA GLU A 66 -3.44 -7.70 5.46
C GLU A 66 -2.17 -6.86 5.46
N VAL A 67 -2.08 -5.94 6.42
CA VAL A 67 -0.90 -5.11 6.64
C VAL A 67 -0.30 -5.48 7.98
N ALA A 68 0.99 -5.79 7.98
CA ALA A 68 1.75 -6.03 9.18
C ALA A 68 2.88 -5.01 9.31
N VAL A 69 3.25 -4.70 10.53
CA VAL A 69 4.49 -3.96 10.81
C VAL A 69 5.68 -4.85 10.46
N ALA A 70 6.73 -4.27 9.90
CA ALA A 70 7.95 -4.97 9.56
C ALA A 70 9.13 -4.33 10.29
N ASP A 71 10.20 -5.11 10.45
CA ASP A 71 11.38 -4.74 11.24
C ASP A 71 12.11 -3.53 10.65
N ALA A 72 12.80 -2.83 11.53
CA ALA A 72 13.74 -1.78 11.16
C ALA A 72 14.90 -2.35 10.34
N GLY A 73 15.48 -1.51 9.48
CA GLY A 73 16.59 -1.92 8.63
C GLY A 73 17.13 -0.80 7.78
N THR A 74 17.57 -1.16 6.59
CA THR A 74 17.98 -0.21 5.55
C THR A 74 17.26 -0.55 4.25
N PHE A 75 16.92 0.46 3.50
CA PHE A 75 16.31 0.35 2.18
C PHE A 75 17.07 1.23 1.20
N ASN A 76 17.45 0.69 0.05
CA ASN A 76 18.10 1.46 -1.02
C ASN A 76 17.02 1.97 -1.97
N ASP A 77 16.84 3.28 -2.04
CA ASP A 77 15.86 3.94 -2.91
C ASP A 77 16.34 4.12 -4.36
N GLY A 78 17.46 3.48 -4.70
CA GLY A 78 18.14 3.60 -6.00
C GLY A 78 19.19 4.71 -6.05
N ASN A 79 19.28 5.59 -5.05
CA ASN A 79 20.26 6.66 -4.93
C ASN A 79 21.14 6.52 -3.68
N LYS A 80 20.55 6.14 -2.56
CA LYS A 80 21.25 5.99 -1.28
C LYS A 80 20.53 5.00 -0.38
N ASP A 81 21.28 4.48 0.59
CA ASP A 81 20.72 3.71 1.68
C ASP A 81 19.97 4.63 2.64
N GLN A 82 18.70 4.32 2.89
CA GLN A 82 17.84 4.99 3.86
C GLN A 82 17.79 4.15 5.14
N VAL A 83 17.91 4.80 6.28
CA VAL A 83 17.59 4.17 7.57
C VAL A 83 16.08 4.03 7.68
N VAL A 84 15.64 2.83 7.96
CA VAL A 84 14.22 2.48 8.03
C VAL A 84 13.88 2.09 9.46
N TYR A 85 12.81 2.66 9.99
CA TYR A 85 12.25 2.31 11.29
C TYR A 85 11.25 1.17 11.15
N GLU A 86 11.13 0.40 12.22
CA GLU A 86 10.02 -0.54 12.37
C GLU A 86 8.69 0.18 12.14
N GLY A 87 7.75 -0.46 11.49
CA GLY A 87 6.40 0.03 11.29
C GLY A 87 5.70 0.32 12.61
N ILE A 88 4.77 1.26 12.61
CA ILE A 88 3.95 1.58 13.78
C ILE A 88 2.54 1.07 13.53
N ALA A 89 2.01 0.27 14.47
CA ALA A 89 0.66 -0.26 14.37
C ALA A 89 -0.36 0.87 14.14
N GLY A 90 -1.22 0.70 13.14
CA GLY A 90 -2.19 1.72 12.73
C GLY A 90 -1.65 2.80 11.78
N GLY A 91 -0.32 2.91 11.57
CA GLY A 91 0.26 3.88 10.64
C GLY A 91 -0.02 3.57 9.16
N LEU A 92 -0.15 2.28 8.84
CA LEU A 92 -0.66 1.77 7.57
C LEU A 92 -1.62 0.63 7.87
N THR A 93 -2.79 0.63 7.24
CA THR A 93 -3.84 -0.38 7.42
C THR A 93 -4.51 -0.70 6.08
N ALA A 94 -5.08 -1.89 5.93
CA ALA A 94 -5.98 -2.18 4.83
C ALA A 94 -7.30 -1.44 5.05
N GLU A 95 -7.88 -0.88 3.97
CA GLU A 95 -9.14 -0.12 4.02
C GLU A 95 -10.23 -0.83 3.23
N THR A 96 -10.00 -1.12 1.94
CA THR A 96 -10.93 -1.86 1.10
C THR A 96 -10.25 -2.98 0.36
N GLY A 97 -10.95 -4.11 0.18
CA GLY A 97 -10.51 -5.19 -0.68
C GLY A 97 -10.81 -4.90 -2.16
N ALA A 98 -10.15 -5.64 -3.05
CA ALA A 98 -10.42 -5.59 -4.49
C ALA A 98 -11.60 -6.51 -4.85
N ALA A 99 -12.74 -5.93 -5.17
CA ALA A 99 -13.97 -6.65 -5.45
C ALA A 99 -14.11 -6.97 -6.94
N PHE A 100 -14.37 -8.24 -7.24
CA PHE A 100 -14.66 -8.73 -8.59
C PHE A 100 -16.10 -9.24 -8.68
N THR A 101 -16.73 -8.97 -9.80
CA THR A 101 -18.05 -9.50 -10.14
C THR A 101 -18.01 -10.09 -11.54
N PRO A 102 -18.65 -11.26 -11.77
CA PRO A 102 -18.74 -11.83 -13.10
C PRO A 102 -19.45 -10.88 -14.07
N GLY A 103 -18.89 -10.72 -15.24
CA GLY A 103 -19.60 -10.04 -16.34
C GLY A 103 -20.72 -10.90 -16.94
N GLY A 104 -21.44 -10.31 -17.90
CA GLY A 104 -22.43 -11.03 -18.68
C GLY A 104 -21.84 -12.12 -19.60
N LYS A 105 -22.69 -12.92 -20.20
CA LYS A 105 -22.27 -13.95 -21.17
C LYS A 105 -21.41 -13.33 -22.28
N GLY A 106 -20.22 -13.91 -22.50
CA GLY A 106 -19.24 -13.41 -23.49
C GLY A 106 -18.27 -12.40 -22.95
N SER A 107 -18.23 -12.13 -21.63
CA SER A 107 -17.27 -11.23 -20.97
C SER A 107 -16.02 -11.95 -20.44
N ALA A 108 -15.77 -13.19 -20.85
CA ALA A 108 -14.55 -13.89 -20.47
C ALA A 108 -13.31 -13.15 -20.98
N ALA A 109 -12.28 -13.04 -20.16
CA ALA A 109 -11.04 -12.36 -20.47
C ALA A 109 -9.84 -13.07 -19.80
N GLU A 110 -8.65 -12.90 -20.36
CA GLU A 110 -7.41 -13.46 -19.79
C GLU A 110 -6.99 -12.76 -18.48
N THR A 111 -7.41 -11.52 -18.30
CA THR A 111 -7.07 -10.73 -17.11
C THR A 111 -8.25 -9.88 -16.69
N TYR A 112 -8.53 -9.91 -15.41
CA TYR A 112 -9.46 -9.00 -14.73
C TYR A 112 -8.71 -8.15 -13.75
N THR A 113 -9.08 -6.88 -13.62
CA THR A 113 -8.45 -5.92 -12.73
C THR A 113 -9.50 -5.29 -11.83
N ALA A 114 -9.18 -5.18 -10.54
CA ALA A 114 -9.97 -4.43 -9.57
C ALA A 114 -9.05 -3.70 -8.59
N GLU A 115 -9.55 -2.66 -7.97
CA GLU A 115 -8.80 -1.87 -6.99
C GLU A 115 -9.35 -2.08 -5.58
N GLY A 116 -8.42 -2.28 -4.65
CA GLY A 116 -8.62 -2.11 -3.24
C GLY A 116 -7.86 -0.88 -2.75
N SER A 117 -7.81 -0.64 -1.45
CA SER A 117 -7.07 0.47 -0.88
C SER A 117 -6.43 0.14 0.47
N LEU A 118 -5.31 0.80 0.72
CA LEU A 118 -4.70 0.93 2.03
C LEU A 118 -4.90 2.37 2.52
N LYS A 119 -4.87 2.54 3.84
CA LYS A 119 -5.01 3.83 4.50
C LYS A 119 -3.81 4.13 5.39
N THR A 120 -3.33 5.36 5.32
CA THR A 120 -2.33 5.88 6.26
C THR A 120 -2.97 6.78 7.30
N ASP A 121 -2.49 6.69 8.55
CA ASP A 121 -2.81 7.63 9.61
C ASP A 121 -1.56 8.38 10.06
N ALA A 122 -1.43 9.61 9.60
CA ALA A 122 -0.28 10.45 9.93
C ALA A 122 -0.18 10.80 11.43
N ALA A 123 -1.27 10.74 12.18
CA ALA A 123 -1.29 11.06 13.62
C ALA A 123 -0.55 10.02 14.47
N VAL A 124 -0.38 8.81 13.95
CA VAL A 124 0.32 7.72 14.62
C VAL A 124 1.81 7.96 14.69
N PHE A 125 2.39 8.61 13.66
CA PHE A 125 3.83 8.84 13.57
C PHE A 125 4.26 10.03 14.44
N LYS A 126 5.21 9.79 15.34
CA LYS A 126 5.69 10.80 16.30
C LYS A 126 6.94 11.55 15.85
N ARG A 127 7.58 11.07 14.78
CA ARG A 127 8.80 11.66 14.20
C ARG A 127 8.85 11.44 12.70
N PRO A 128 9.54 12.29 11.94
CA PRO A 128 9.85 12.04 10.54
C PRO A 128 10.73 10.80 10.38
N GLY A 129 10.60 10.12 9.24
CA GLY A 129 11.40 8.95 8.92
C GLY A 129 10.73 8.06 7.89
N VAL A 130 11.37 6.95 7.60
CA VAL A 130 10.85 5.89 6.73
C VAL A 130 10.44 4.72 7.62
N TYR A 131 9.22 4.24 7.45
CA TYR A 131 8.63 3.18 8.26
C TYR A 131 8.28 1.98 7.38
N HIS A 132 8.63 0.78 7.85
CA HIS A 132 8.52 -0.46 7.08
C HIS A 132 7.28 -1.25 7.46
N TYR A 133 6.56 -1.69 6.43
CA TYR A 133 5.39 -2.55 6.53
C TYR A 133 5.47 -3.65 5.48
N THR A 134 4.72 -4.72 5.70
CA THR A 134 4.44 -5.72 4.68
C THR A 134 2.96 -5.77 4.38
N VAL A 135 2.63 -6.04 3.13
CA VAL A 135 1.26 -6.25 2.66
C VAL A 135 1.17 -7.61 2.02
N THR A 136 0.20 -8.39 2.44
CA THR A 136 -0.11 -9.73 1.91
C THR A 136 -1.58 -9.81 1.52
N GLU A 137 -1.91 -10.66 0.55
CA GLU A 137 -3.29 -11.03 0.28
C GLU A 137 -3.76 -12.06 1.31
N LYS A 138 -4.94 -11.86 1.88
CA LYS A 138 -5.57 -12.85 2.74
C LYS A 138 -6.04 -14.05 1.94
N ALA A 139 -5.99 -15.23 2.54
CA ALA A 139 -6.51 -16.44 1.91
C ALA A 139 -7.95 -16.23 1.40
N ASN A 140 -8.15 -16.51 0.13
CA ASN A 140 -9.45 -16.46 -0.53
C ASN A 140 -9.95 -17.89 -0.73
N ASN A 141 -11.14 -18.20 -0.21
CA ASN A 141 -11.74 -19.53 -0.26
C ASN A 141 -12.71 -19.70 -1.44
N TYR A 142 -12.72 -18.77 -2.39
CA TYR A 142 -13.57 -18.91 -3.59
C TYR A 142 -13.05 -20.05 -4.46
N GLU A 143 -13.92 -20.96 -4.85
CA GLU A 143 -13.55 -22.14 -5.64
C GLU A 143 -12.89 -21.75 -6.97
N GLY A 144 -11.75 -22.36 -7.26
CA GLY A 144 -10.96 -22.10 -8.47
C GLY A 144 -10.05 -20.89 -8.37
N VAL A 145 -10.01 -20.18 -7.25
CA VAL A 145 -9.09 -19.07 -7.00
C VAL A 145 -7.87 -19.55 -6.22
N THR A 146 -6.69 -19.15 -6.69
CA THR A 146 -5.43 -19.32 -5.96
C THR A 146 -5.03 -17.98 -5.37
N THR A 147 -4.87 -17.93 -4.05
CA THR A 147 -4.39 -16.75 -3.32
C THR A 147 -2.92 -16.48 -3.63
N ASP A 148 -2.55 -15.23 -3.85
CA ASP A 148 -1.16 -14.82 -3.90
C ASP A 148 -0.60 -14.79 -2.47
N THR A 149 0.39 -15.63 -2.20
CA THR A 149 1.05 -15.70 -0.88
C THR A 149 2.28 -14.82 -0.77
N THR A 150 2.55 -14.00 -1.78
CA THR A 150 3.69 -13.07 -1.79
C THR A 150 3.50 -11.98 -0.75
N SER A 151 4.56 -11.70 0.00
CA SER A 151 4.63 -10.55 0.90
C SER A 151 5.33 -9.40 0.18
N TYR A 152 4.72 -8.24 0.20
CA TYR A 152 5.22 -7.02 -0.45
C TYR A 152 5.68 -6.02 0.59
N ASP A 153 6.93 -5.56 0.45
CA ASP A 153 7.46 -4.51 1.31
C ASP A 153 6.89 -3.15 0.94
N VAL A 154 6.47 -2.41 1.95
CA VAL A 154 5.90 -1.06 1.81
C VAL A 154 6.61 -0.11 2.75
N TYR A 155 7.15 0.97 2.20
CA TYR A 155 7.87 1.99 2.94
C TYR A 155 7.08 3.28 2.99
N VAL A 156 6.69 3.69 4.20
CA VAL A 156 5.93 4.93 4.45
C VAL A 156 6.90 6.03 4.84
N TYR A 157 7.01 7.05 3.99
CA TYR A 157 7.84 8.22 4.23
C TYR A 157 7.03 9.28 4.98
N VAL A 158 7.53 9.69 6.12
CA VAL A 158 6.91 10.68 7.00
C VAL A 158 7.80 11.89 7.10
N TYR A 159 7.27 13.06 6.76
CA TYR A 159 8.00 14.32 6.76
C TYR A 159 7.35 15.34 7.69
N ASN A 160 8.15 16.25 8.22
CA ASN A 160 7.62 17.47 8.82
C ASN A 160 7.13 18.38 7.69
N ARG A 161 5.90 18.83 7.80
CA ARG A 161 5.39 19.89 6.93
C ARG A 161 5.88 21.24 7.47
N THR A 162 6.61 21.95 6.66
CA THR A 162 6.85 23.37 6.85
C THR A 162 5.72 24.12 6.15
N ASP A 163 4.69 24.48 6.89
CA ASP A 163 3.75 25.47 6.40
C ASP A 163 4.51 26.81 6.39
N GLY A 164 4.73 27.34 5.20
CA GLY A 164 5.33 28.65 4.99
C GLY A 164 4.48 29.75 5.63
#